data_2b827c30a9d8ec9d5644d8be4c49a5be
#
_entry.id   2b827c30a9d8ec9d5644d8be4c49a5be
#
_cell.length_a   1.000
_cell.length_b   1.000
_cell.length_c   1.000
_cell.angle_alpha   90.00
_cell.angle_beta   90.00
_cell.angle_gamma   90.00
#
_symmetry.space_group_name_H-M   'P 1'
#
loop_
_entity.id
_entity.type
_entity.pdbx_description
1 polymer ?
#
loop_
_entity_poly.entity_id
_entity_poly.type
_entity_poly.pdbx_seq_one_letter_code
_entity_poly.pdbx_strand_id
1 'polypeptide(L)'
;RQNGKVPAFYKVSEGFAKLSRQHGYKTVHISDDALITPETFDLSHTSRRQLRRKLRQADKAGVHVTDCQLSAELREELARIDQRWTDAHGKARGFSVGRFDIPLLRHQKLFVAYQDDTPIAFVTFHATDREWALDIMRHNANIPNGTMHALVAKAIETAGRFAVSRVSLSGIPVTECTDDSFIIKQLRQVANRQVVNNGLRQFKSSFAPTTEPRFLVTKAWPDMALAVFDIRREVITPRALPFAAPEYESNNKIKLNIMNLIPNKLRGTPQ
;
A
#
# COMPACT_ATOMS: atom_id res chain seq x y z
N ARG A 1 11.27 -25.31 12.35
CA ARG A 1 9.83 -25.30 12.70
C ARG A 1 9.62 -25.31 14.22
N GLN A 2 10.08 -24.28 14.90
CA GLN A 2 9.70 -24.09 16.31
C GLN A 2 8.24 -23.63 16.34
N ASN A 3 7.41 -24.26 17.17
CA ASN A 3 5.99 -23.96 17.39
C ASN A 3 5.02 -24.25 16.20
N GLY A 4 5.31 -25.18 15.29
CA GLY A 4 4.40 -25.56 14.20
C GLY A 4 4.14 -24.47 13.14
N LYS A 5 4.78 -23.30 13.23
CA LYS A 5 4.63 -22.18 12.31
C LYS A 5 5.58 -22.31 11.11
N VAL A 6 5.07 -21.94 9.94
CA VAL A 6 5.83 -21.94 8.70
C VAL A 6 6.18 -20.50 8.33
N PRO A 7 7.48 -20.17 8.16
CA PRO A 7 7.88 -18.84 7.75
C PRO A 7 7.49 -18.59 6.27
N ALA A 8 6.90 -17.42 6.01
CA ALA A 8 6.62 -16.94 4.69
C ALA A 8 7.08 -15.47 4.59
N PHE A 9 7.67 -15.10 3.44
CA PHE A 9 8.06 -13.72 3.16
C PHE A 9 7.10 -13.15 2.13
N TYR A 10 6.38 -12.10 2.50
CA TYR A 10 5.30 -11.54 1.72
C TYR A 10 5.64 -10.17 1.15
N LYS A 11 5.30 -9.94 -0.12
CA LYS A 11 5.60 -8.70 -0.87
C LYS A 11 7.09 -8.34 -0.93
N VAL A 12 7.94 -9.33 -1.03
CA VAL A 12 9.39 -9.08 -1.17
C VAL A 12 9.76 -8.64 -2.58
N SER A 13 10.89 -7.94 -2.72
CA SER A 13 11.44 -7.48 -3.99
C SER A 13 11.91 -8.65 -4.87
N GLU A 14 12.08 -8.36 -6.16
CA GLU A 14 12.62 -9.34 -7.12
C GLU A 14 14.04 -9.81 -6.75
N GLY A 15 14.90 -8.89 -6.29
CA GLY A 15 16.26 -9.25 -5.85
C GLY A 15 16.23 -10.27 -4.70
N PHE A 16 15.36 -10.07 -3.69
CA PHE A 16 15.19 -11.03 -2.60
C PHE A 16 14.61 -12.36 -3.11
N ALA A 17 13.63 -12.32 -4.01
CA ALA A 17 13.06 -13.53 -4.59
C ALA A 17 14.09 -14.32 -5.41
N LYS A 18 14.95 -13.64 -6.18
CA LYS A 18 16.06 -14.26 -6.92
C LYS A 18 17.05 -14.95 -5.98
N LEU A 19 17.49 -14.26 -4.94
CA LEU A 19 18.37 -14.84 -3.92
C LEU A 19 17.71 -16.05 -3.25
N SER A 20 16.45 -15.96 -2.89
CA SER A 20 15.70 -17.05 -2.25
C SER A 20 15.63 -18.29 -3.15
N ARG A 21 15.42 -18.13 -4.46
CA ARG A 21 15.43 -19.25 -5.43
C ARG A 21 16.77 -19.96 -5.47
N GLN A 22 17.89 -19.22 -5.41
CA GLN A 22 19.23 -19.81 -5.34
C GLN A 22 19.43 -20.70 -4.09
N HIS A 23 18.70 -20.40 -3.01
CA HIS A 23 18.69 -21.19 -1.78
C HIS A 23 17.56 -22.24 -1.71
N GLY A 24 16.93 -22.57 -2.86
CA GLY A 24 15.93 -23.63 -2.95
C GLY A 24 14.52 -23.25 -2.49
N TYR A 25 14.26 -21.97 -2.17
CA TYR A 25 12.93 -21.50 -1.82
C TYR A 25 12.02 -21.42 -3.04
N LYS A 26 10.72 -21.56 -2.81
CA LYS A 26 9.67 -21.40 -3.81
C LYS A 26 9.19 -19.96 -3.80
N THR A 27 8.99 -19.38 -4.99
CA THR A 27 8.59 -17.97 -5.16
C THR A 27 7.40 -17.88 -6.09
N VAL A 28 6.43 -17.03 -5.75
CA VAL A 28 5.28 -16.73 -6.61
C VAL A 28 5.16 -15.21 -6.74
N HIS A 29 5.09 -14.71 -7.98
CA HIS A 29 4.80 -13.31 -8.27
C HIS A 29 3.34 -13.02 -7.92
N ILE A 30 3.07 -12.11 -6.99
CA ILE A 30 1.72 -11.89 -6.43
C ILE A 30 1.12 -10.53 -6.80
N SER A 31 1.95 -9.52 -7.00
CA SER A 31 1.50 -8.17 -7.36
C SER A 31 2.63 -7.37 -8.00
N ASP A 32 2.27 -6.29 -8.68
CA ASP A 32 3.19 -5.26 -9.13
C ASP A 32 2.94 -3.98 -8.34
N ASP A 33 3.93 -3.46 -7.63
CA ASP A 33 3.82 -2.16 -6.99
C ASP A 33 3.90 -1.06 -8.04
N ALA A 34 2.91 -0.17 -8.01
CA ALA A 34 2.87 1.00 -8.88
C ALA A 34 3.65 2.15 -8.23
N LEU A 35 4.76 2.53 -8.82
CA LEU A 35 5.73 3.48 -8.27
C LEU A 35 5.80 4.76 -9.07
N ILE A 36 5.88 5.88 -8.38
CA ILE A 36 6.08 7.22 -8.93
C ILE A 36 7.38 7.78 -8.36
N THR A 37 8.21 8.35 -9.20
CA THR A 37 9.35 9.17 -8.79
C THR A 37 8.89 10.63 -8.74
N PRO A 38 8.73 11.24 -7.55
CA PRO A 38 8.16 12.59 -7.43
C PRO A 38 8.98 13.66 -8.15
N GLU A 39 10.31 13.55 -8.13
CA GLU A 39 11.23 14.49 -8.76
C GLU A 39 10.99 14.63 -10.28
N THR A 40 10.67 13.52 -10.96
CA THR A 40 10.43 13.49 -12.42
C THR A 40 8.95 13.42 -12.78
N PHE A 41 8.06 13.63 -11.80
CA PHE A 41 6.63 13.57 -12.03
C PHE A 41 6.13 14.84 -12.71
N ASP A 42 6.05 14.81 -14.03
CA ASP A 42 5.56 15.92 -14.87
C ASP A 42 4.13 15.65 -15.35
N LEU A 43 3.20 16.49 -14.93
CA LEU A 43 1.80 16.45 -15.39
C LEU A 43 1.64 16.82 -16.87
N SER A 44 2.59 17.50 -17.49
CA SER A 44 2.51 17.88 -18.91
C SER A 44 2.68 16.69 -19.85
N HIS A 45 3.33 15.62 -19.39
CA HIS A 45 3.62 14.44 -20.20
C HIS A 45 2.34 13.79 -20.78
N THR A 46 2.41 13.35 -22.03
CA THR A 46 1.27 12.84 -22.80
C THR A 46 0.55 11.67 -22.14
N SER A 47 1.30 10.75 -21.51
CA SER A 47 0.75 9.59 -20.77
C SER A 47 -0.19 9.99 -19.63
N ARG A 48 -0.09 11.21 -19.09
CA ARG A 48 -0.90 11.73 -17.99
C ARG A 48 -2.07 12.61 -18.45
N ARG A 49 -2.44 12.56 -19.76
CA ARG A 49 -3.57 13.33 -20.30
C ARG A 49 -4.88 13.07 -19.54
N GLN A 50 -5.13 11.80 -19.19
CA GLN A 50 -6.35 11.43 -18.47
C GLN A 50 -6.32 11.96 -17.04
N LEU A 51 -5.18 11.88 -16.36
CA LEU A 51 -4.98 12.47 -15.03
C LEU A 51 -5.27 13.96 -15.04
N ARG A 52 -4.67 14.71 -15.97
CA ARG A 52 -4.93 16.17 -16.12
C ARG A 52 -6.42 16.49 -16.29
N ARG A 53 -7.15 15.66 -17.06
CA ARG A 53 -8.60 15.84 -17.21
C ARG A 53 -9.32 15.66 -15.89
N LYS A 54 -8.94 14.63 -15.10
CA LYS A 54 -9.52 14.37 -13.78
C LYS A 54 -9.24 15.51 -12.80
N LEU A 55 -8.01 16.00 -12.76
CA LEU A 55 -7.64 17.12 -11.89
C LEU A 55 -8.45 18.38 -12.23
N ARG A 56 -8.59 18.72 -13.51
CA ARG A 56 -9.44 19.85 -13.95
C ARG A 56 -10.92 19.66 -13.60
N GLN A 57 -11.44 18.44 -13.60
CA GLN A 57 -12.82 18.17 -13.20
C GLN A 57 -13.03 18.42 -11.70
N ALA A 58 -12.09 17.98 -10.85
CA ALA A 58 -12.14 18.24 -9.42
C ALA A 58 -12.04 19.76 -9.12
N ASP A 59 -11.07 20.42 -9.74
CA ASP A 59 -10.86 21.88 -9.60
C ASP A 59 -12.11 22.69 -9.98
N LYS A 60 -12.71 22.40 -11.15
CA LYS A 60 -13.96 23.03 -11.61
C LYS A 60 -15.15 22.79 -10.67
N ALA A 61 -15.13 21.71 -9.91
CA ALA A 61 -16.15 21.40 -8.91
C ALA A 61 -15.86 22.00 -7.53
N GLY A 62 -14.85 22.88 -7.42
CA GLY A 62 -14.49 23.53 -6.15
C GLY A 62 -13.76 22.62 -5.17
N VAL A 63 -13.20 21.50 -5.63
CA VAL A 63 -12.44 20.60 -4.74
C VAL A 63 -11.04 21.15 -4.52
N HIS A 64 -10.68 21.38 -3.26
CA HIS A 64 -9.31 21.69 -2.87
C HIS A 64 -8.74 20.62 -1.94
N VAL A 65 -7.43 20.42 -1.98
CA VAL A 65 -6.74 19.36 -1.22
C VAL A 65 -5.65 19.97 -0.35
N THR A 66 -5.66 19.57 0.92
CA THR A 66 -4.72 20.03 1.93
C THR A 66 -3.97 18.86 2.56
N ASP A 67 -2.66 19.06 2.81
CA ASP A 67 -1.86 18.23 3.73
C ASP A 67 -2.25 18.62 5.16
N CYS A 68 -2.75 17.68 5.94
CA CYS A 68 -3.33 17.96 7.25
C CYS A 68 -2.61 17.23 8.37
N GLN A 69 -2.52 17.88 9.52
CA GLN A 69 -2.30 17.20 10.80
C GLN A 69 -3.65 16.80 11.40
N LEU A 70 -3.68 15.68 12.09
CA LEU A 70 -4.92 15.13 12.67
C LEU A 70 -5.33 15.91 13.91
N SER A 71 -6.26 16.86 13.78
CA SER A 71 -6.93 17.50 14.93
C SER A 71 -8.07 16.63 15.49
N ALA A 72 -8.61 17.01 16.65
CA ALA A 72 -9.72 16.27 17.26
C ALA A 72 -10.98 16.34 16.38
N GLU A 73 -11.29 17.52 15.85
CA GLU A 73 -12.45 17.76 14.98
C GLU A 73 -12.31 16.99 13.67
N LEU A 74 -11.15 17.09 13.02
CA LEU A 74 -10.88 16.38 11.77
C LEU A 74 -10.97 14.86 11.95
N ARG A 75 -10.50 14.33 13.07
CA ARG A 75 -10.61 12.91 13.41
C ARG A 75 -12.04 12.39 13.35
N GLU A 76 -12.99 13.14 13.91
CA GLU A 76 -14.40 12.76 13.92
C GLU A 76 -15.00 12.77 12.51
N GLU A 77 -14.64 13.79 11.69
CA GLU A 77 -15.09 13.86 10.29
C GLU A 77 -14.53 12.69 9.47
N LEU A 78 -13.24 12.37 9.61
CA LEU A 78 -12.63 11.26 8.91
C LEU A 78 -13.23 9.91 9.33
N ALA A 79 -13.57 9.74 10.63
CA ALA A 79 -14.25 8.55 11.12
C ALA A 79 -15.64 8.39 10.48
N ARG A 80 -16.39 9.51 10.33
CA ARG A 80 -17.69 9.49 9.63
C ARG A 80 -17.57 9.13 8.15
N ILE A 81 -16.53 9.64 7.46
CA ILE A 81 -16.25 9.29 6.06
C ILE A 81 -15.90 7.81 5.97
N ASP A 82 -15.01 7.29 6.82
CA ASP A 82 -14.64 5.86 6.82
C ASP A 82 -15.84 4.95 7.11
N GLN A 83 -16.70 5.31 8.07
CA GLN A 83 -17.90 4.55 8.38
C GLN A 83 -18.84 4.48 7.17
N ARG A 84 -19.17 5.62 6.55
CA ARG A 84 -20.02 5.66 5.34
C ARG A 84 -19.42 4.86 4.19
N TRP A 85 -18.12 4.97 4.01
CA TRP A 85 -17.42 4.20 2.98
C TRP A 85 -17.50 2.69 3.25
N THR A 86 -17.30 2.28 4.50
CA THR A 86 -17.35 0.87 4.93
C THR A 86 -18.77 0.31 4.79
N ASP A 87 -19.79 1.07 5.14
CA ASP A 87 -21.19 0.66 4.99
C ASP A 87 -21.55 0.41 3.50
N ALA A 88 -21.01 1.24 2.60
CA ALA A 88 -21.24 1.11 1.16
C ALA A 88 -20.42 -0.01 0.48
N HIS A 89 -19.22 -0.32 1.00
CA HIS A 89 -18.27 -1.23 0.34
C HIS A 89 -18.05 -2.55 1.09
N GLY A 90 -18.73 -2.76 2.21
CA GLY A 90 -18.61 -3.94 3.07
C GLY A 90 -17.51 -3.81 4.13
N LYS A 91 -17.37 -4.84 4.96
CA LYS A 91 -16.48 -4.83 6.13
C LYS A 91 -15.06 -4.40 5.78
N ALA A 92 -14.47 -3.63 6.69
CA ALA A 92 -13.07 -3.24 6.60
C ALA A 92 -12.17 -4.46 6.46
N ARG A 93 -11.27 -4.41 5.49
CA ARG A 93 -10.23 -5.43 5.28
C ARG A 93 -9.03 -5.10 6.16
N GLY A 94 -8.12 -6.04 6.30
CA GLY A 94 -6.94 -5.85 7.12
C GLY A 94 -5.67 -6.43 6.49
N PHE A 95 -4.65 -6.67 7.32
CA PHE A 95 -3.35 -7.17 6.94
C PHE A 95 -2.67 -6.27 5.89
N SER A 96 -2.64 -6.64 4.62
CA SER A 96 -2.02 -5.88 3.53
C SER A 96 -2.96 -4.87 2.86
N VAL A 97 -4.18 -4.72 3.35
CA VAL A 97 -5.17 -3.73 2.93
C VAL A 97 -5.38 -2.77 4.10
N GLY A 98 -5.17 -1.49 3.86
CA GLY A 98 -5.24 -0.48 4.90
C GLY A 98 -6.58 -0.46 5.64
N ARG A 99 -6.52 -0.24 6.94
CA ARG A 99 -7.68 -0.08 7.82
C ARG A 99 -7.60 1.29 8.50
N PHE A 100 -8.75 1.94 8.62
CA PHE A 100 -8.83 3.18 9.39
C PHE A 100 -8.55 2.88 10.86
N ASP A 101 -7.51 3.49 11.39
CA ASP A 101 -7.07 3.33 12.77
C ASP A 101 -6.46 4.64 13.25
N ILE A 102 -7.10 5.28 14.24
CA ILE A 102 -6.72 6.62 14.71
C ILE A 102 -5.31 6.66 15.31
N PRO A 103 -4.89 5.73 16.17
CA PRO A 103 -3.50 5.65 16.60
C PRO A 103 -2.49 5.60 15.45
N LEU A 104 -2.78 4.83 14.41
CA LEU A 104 -1.91 4.70 13.24
C LEU A 104 -1.87 5.98 12.39
N LEU A 105 -3.01 6.63 12.21
CA LEU A 105 -3.14 7.88 11.43
C LEU A 105 -2.21 9.00 11.91
N ARG A 106 -1.90 9.06 13.21
CA ARG A 106 -0.99 10.06 13.79
C ARG A 106 0.44 9.96 13.25
N HIS A 107 0.81 8.80 12.72
CA HIS A 107 2.14 8.50 12.19
C HIS A 107 2.16 8.45 10.66
N GLN A 108 1.04 8.77 10.01
CA GLN A 108 0.91 8.77 8.56
C GLN A 108 0.87 10.20 8.00
N LYS A 109 1.20 10.34 6.73
CA LYS A 109 0.87 11.54 5.97
C LYS A 109 -0.60 11.47 5.60
N LEU A 110 -1.33 12.53 5.88
CA LEU A 110 -2.77 12.65 5.69
C LEU A 110 -3.07 13.79 4.71
N PHE A 111 -3.80 13.48 3.65
CA PHE A 111 -4.31 14.46 2.69
C PHE A 111 -5.84 14.40 2.69
N VAL A 112 -6.47 15.55 2.80
CA VAL A 112 -7.93 15.68 2.87
C VAL A 112 -8.41 16.56 1.72
N ALA A 113 -9.46 16.12 1.05
CA ALA A 113 -10.16 16.89 0.03
C ALA A 113 -11.39 17.54 0.65
N TYR A 114 -11.54 18.81 0.39
CA TYR A 114 -12.66 19.64 0.83
C TYR A 114 -13.45 20.13 -0.37
N GLN A 115 -14.75 20.29 -0.17
CA GLN A 115 -15.67 21.02 -1.04
C GLN A 115 -16.54 21.89 -0.12
N ASP A 116 -16.61 23.20 -0.39
CA ASP A 116 -17.33 24.15 0.47
C ASP A 116 -16.96 24.01 1.95
N ASP A 117 -15.64 23.97 2.24
CA ASP A 117 -15.02 23.76 3.57
C ASP A 117 -15.41 22.45 4.29
N THR A 118 -16.14 21.58 3.62
CA THR A 118 -16.53 20.28 4.17
C THR A 118 -15.56 19.19 3.67
N PRO A 119 -14.98 18.35 4.56
CA PRO A 119 -14.16 17.23 4.15
C PRO A 119 -15.01 16.14 3.47
N ILE A 120 -14.65 15.78 2.25
CA ILE A 120 -15.41 14.82 1.43
C ILE A 120 -14.67 13.53 1.14
N ALA A 121 -13.34 13.55 1.21
CA ALA A 121 -12.50 12.39 0.96
C ALA A 121 -11.13 12.57 1.61
N PHE A 122 -10.42 11.47 1.84
CA PHE A 122 -9.05 11.50 2.31
C PHE A 122 -8.23 10.29 1.82
N VAL A 123 -6.91 10.47 1.84
CA VAL A 123 -5.93 9.41 1.63
C VAL A 123 -4.84 9.50 2.69
N THR A 124 -4.27 8.35 3.05
CA THR A 124 -3.13 8.29 3.96
C THR A 124 -1.96 7.55 3.34
N PHE A 125 -0.77 7.89 3.79
CA PHE A 125 0.47 7.25 3.37
C PHE A 125 1.32 6.87 4.58
N HIS A 126 1.81 5.64 4.61
CA HIS A 126 2.96 5.32 5.44
C HIS A 126 4.16 6.05 4.88
N ALA A 127 4.87 6.79 5.70
CA ALA A 127 5.92 7.69 5.26
C ALA A 127 7.26 7.36 5.93
N THR A 128 8.29 7.27 5.11
CA THR A 128 9.69 7.27 5.51
C THR A 128 10.42 8.38 4.76
N ASP A 129 11.67 8.63 5.08
CA ASP A 129 12.50 9.62 4.37
C ASP A 129 12.73 9.26 2.89
N ARG A 130 12.53 8.00 2.51
CA ARG A 130 12.79 7.51 1.15
C ARG A 130 11.54 7.16 0.34
N GLU A 131 10.48 6.74 1.03
CA GLU A 131 9.29 6.23 0.37
C GLU A 131 8.02 6.62 1.14
N TRP A 132 7.00 7.06 0.39
CA TRP A 132 5.63 7.15 0.87
C TRP A 132 4.80 6.06 0.19
N ALA A 133 4.13 5.23 0.98
CA ALA A 133 3.29 4.14 0.48
C ALA A 133 1.82 4.42 0.80
N LEU A 134 0.99 4.49 -0.25
CA LEU A 134 -0.46 4.68 -0.13
C LEU A 134 -1.06 3.55 0.72
N ASP A 135 -1.77 3.92 1.78
CA ASP A 135 -2.42 2.99 2.70
C ASP A 135 -3.93 2.92 2.47
N ILE A 136 -4.66 3.95 2.86
CA ILE A 136 -6.12 3.98 2.68
C ILE A 136 -6.57 5.14 1.81
N MET A 137 -7.68 4.88 1.13
CA MET A 137 -8.45 5.84 0.34
C MET A 137 -9.90 5.75 0.77
N ARG A 138 -10.47 6.87 1.24
CA ARG A 138 -11.86 6.93 1.71
C ARG A 138 -12.55 8.17 1.17
N HIS A 139 -13.83 8.02 0.88
CA HIS A 139 -14.62 9.12 0.34
C HIS A 139 -16.11 8.95 0.66
N ASN A 140 -16.83 10.03 0.73
CA ASN A 140 -18.28 10.03 0.75
C ASN A 140 -18.87 9.52 -0.58
N ALA A 141 -20.13 9.15 -0.58
CA ALA A 141 -20.85 8.91 -1.84
C ALA A 141 -20.92 10.21 -2.68
N ASN A 142 -20.98 10.04 -4.01
CA ASN A 142 -21.22 11.14 -4.96
C ASN A 142 -20.21 12.30 -4.90
N ILE A 143 -18.94 12.04 -4.55
CA ILE A 143 -17.91 13.08 -4.63
C ILE A 143 -17.63 13.48 -6.08
N PRO A 144 -17.18 14.73 -6.32
CA PRO A 144 -16.81 15.20 -7.63
C PRO A 144 -15.77 14.32 -8.32
N ASN A 145 -15.96 14.16 -9.63
CA ASN A 145 -15.05 13.31 -10.41
C ASN A 145 -13.62 13.90 -10.43
N GLY A 146 -12.63 13.06 -10.09
CA GLY A 146 -11.24 13.50 -10.01
C GLY A 146 -10.75 13.79 -8.59
N THR A 147 -11.63 13.87 -7.60
CA THR A 147 -11.26 14.14 -6.18
C THR A 147 -10.16 13.20 -5.68
N MET A 148 -10.29 11.89 -5.88
CA MET A 148 -9.26 10.93 -5.45
C MET A 148 -7.94 11.09 -6.23
N HIS A 149 -8.01 11.51 -7.50
CA HIS A 149 -6.81 11.82 -8.28
C HIS A 149 -6.13 13.09 -7.77
N ALA A 150 -6.89 14.11 -7.38
CA ALA A 150 -6.35 15.33 -6.79
C ALA A 150 -5.62 15.05 -5.46
N LEU A 151 -6.19 14.21 -4.59
CA LEU A 151 -5.56 13.79 -3.34
C LEU A 151 -4.19 13.13 -3.55
N VAL A 152 -4.12 12.15 -4.45
CA VAL A 152 -2.86 11.45 -4.73
C VAL A 152 -1.87 12.35 -5.47
N ALA A 153 -2.32 13.18 -6.41
CA ALA A 153 -1.44 14.14 -7.09
C ALA A 153 -0.83 15.14 -6.12
N LYS A 154 -1.61 15.64 -5.15
CA LYS A 154 -1.12 16.52 -4.09
C LYS A 154 -0.09 15.82 -3.19
N ALA A 155 -0.31 14.56 -2.86
CA ALA A 155 0.65 13.77 -2.08
C ALA A 155 1.98 13.58 -2.84
N ILE A 156 1.94 13.31 -4.16
CA ILE A 156 3.15 13.20 -4.99
C ILE A 156 3.90 14.54 -5.05
N GLU A 157 3.18 15.65 -5.27
CA GLU A 157 3.77 17.00 -5.27
C GLU A 157 4.46 17.29 -3.92
N THR A 158 3.77 17.01 -2.81
CA THR A 158 4.30 17.23 -1.46
C THR A 158 5.52 16.33 -1.21
N ALA A 159 5.49 15.06 -1.60
CA ALA A 159 6.62 14.15 -1.49
C ALA A 159 7.86 14.68 -2.23
N GLY A 160 7.68 15.28 -3.40
CA GLY A 160 8.76 15.93 -4.16
C GLY A 160 9.40 17.09 -3.39
N ARG A 161 8.60 17.90 -2.68
CA ARG A 161 9.13 19.00 -1.83
C ARG A 161 9.96 18.48 -0.64
N PHE A 162 9.69 17.28 -0.15
CA PHE A 162 10.46 16.62 0.90
C PHE A 162 11.60 15.74 0.35
N ALA A 163 11.92 15.83 -0.94
CA ALA A 163 12.94 15.03 -1.60
C ALA A 163 12.78 13.51 -1.40
N VAL A 164 11.54 13.04 -1.25
CA VAL A 164 11.23 11.62 -1.14
C VAL A 164 11.51 10.93 -2.47
N SER A 165 12.29 9.86 -2.45
CA SER A 165 12.77 9.21 -3.67
C SER A 165 11.63 8.57 -4.48
N ARG A 166 10.57 8.05 -3.80
CA ARG A 166 9.45 7.40 -4.48
C ARG A 166 8.15 7.44 -3.69
N VAL A 167 7.05 7.47 -4.42
CA VAL A 167 5.69 7.27 -3.90
C VAL A 167 5.13 5.97 -4.48
N SER A 168 4.79 5.03 -3.61
CA SER A 168 4.11 3.78 -3.98
C SER A 168 2.60 3.99 -3.92
N LEU A 169 1.90 3.71 -5.01
CA LEU A 169 0.44 3.62 -5.05
C LEU A 169 -0.05 2.24 -4.61
N SER A 170 0.82 1.45 -3.98
CA SER A 170 0.58 0.07 -3.54
C SER A 170 0.38 -0.93 -4.69
N GLY A 171 0.30 -2.22 -4.33
CA GLY A 171 0.29 -3.32 -5.29
C GLY A 171 -0.95 -3.35 -6.18
N ILE A 172 -0.73 -3.69 -7.43
CA ILE A 172 -1.75 -4.12 -8.39
C ILE A 172 -1.66 -5.65 -8.44
N PRO A 173 -2.70 -6.39 -8.05
CA PRO A 173 -2.67 -7.85 -8.11
C PRO A 173 -2.42 -8.36 -9.53
N VAL A 174 -1.54 -9.34 -9.66
CA VAL A 174 -1.33 -10.04 -10.93
C VAL A 174 -2.46 -11.03 -11.13
N THR A 175 -3.20 -10.90 -12.22
CA THR A 175 -4.34 -11.78 -12.56
C THR A 175 -3.90 -13.02 -13.32
N GLU A 176 -2.92 -12.87 -14.22
CA GLU A 176 -2.40 -13.92 -15.09
C GLU A 176 -0.89 -13.77 -15.26
N CYS A 177 -0.18 -14.91 -15.31
CA CYS A 177 1.23 -14.97 -15.66
C CYS A 177 1.39 -16.14 -16.66
N THR A 178 2.08 -15.89 -17.75
CA THR A 178 2.27 -16.89 -18.84
C THR A 178 2.98 -18.15 -18.35
N ASP A 179 3.89 -17.99 -17.39
CA ASP A 179 4.74 -19.06 -16.86
C ASP A 179 4.17 -19.74 -15.61
N ASP A 180 2.92 -19.41 -15.21
CA ASP A 180 2.30 -20.02 -14.06
C ASP A 180 1.96 -21.50 -14.33
N SER A 181 2.47 -22.39 -13.47
CA SER A 181 1.99 -23.77 -13.42
C SER A 181 0.50 -23.83 -13.04
N PHE A 182 -0.17 -24.93 -13.36
CA PHE A 182 -1.59 -25.12 -13.02
C PHE A 182 -1.89 -24.83 -11.54
N ILE A 183 -1.03 -25.28 -10.63
CA ILE A 183 -1.16 -25.06 -9.18
C ILE A 183 -1.10 -23.57 -8.86
N ILE A 184 -0.17 -22.82 -9.45
CA ILE A 184 -0.03 -21.38 -9.21
C ILE A 184 -1.24 -20.64 -9.75
N LYS A 185 -1.78 -21.02 -10.92
CA LYS A 185 -3.02 -20.46 -11.46
C LYS A 185 -4.19 -20.63 -10.51
N GLN A 186 -4.36 -21.81 -9.92
CA GLN A 186 -5.43 -22.07 -8.94
C GLN A 186 -5.23 -21.24 -7.66
N LEU A 187 -4.01 -21.18 -7.10
CA LEU A 187 -3.70 -20.36 -5.93
C LEU A 187 -3.96 -18.87 -6.19
N ARG A 188 -3.61 -18.39 -7.37
CA ARG A 188 -3.85 -17.00 -7.80
C ARG A 188 -5.34 -16.69 -7.95
N GLN A 189 -6.12 -17.59 -8.53
CA GLN A 189 -7.57 -17.43 -8.64
C GLN A 189 -8.24 -17.35 -7.25
N VAL A 190 -7.82 -18.21 -6.32
CA VAL A 190 -8.32 -18.16 -4.92
C VAL A 190 -7.95 -16.85 -4.24
N ALA A 191 -6.71 -16.39 -4.41
CA ALA A 191 -6.25 -15.13 -3.82
C ALA A 191 -6.97 -13.90 -4.41
N ASN A 192 -7.26 -13.91 -5.72
CA ASN A 192 -7.76 -12.74 -6.45
C ASN A 192 -9.29 -12.62 -6.48
N ARG A 193 -10.07 -13.66 -6.17
CA ARG A 193 -11.54 -13.67 -6.28
C ARG A 193 -12.28 -12.50 -5.64
N GLN A 194 -11.64 -11.77 -4.71
CA GLN A 194 -12.24 -10.63 -3.99
C GLN A 194 -11.39 -9.35 -4.05
N VAL A 195 -10.25 -9.35 -4.74
CA VAL A 195 -9.26 -8.26 -4.67
C VAL A 195 -9.16 -7.48 -5.98
N VAL A 196 -9.53 -8.08 -7.11
CA VAL A 196 -9.40 -7.44 -8.42
C VAL A 196 -10.52 -6.42 -8.61
N ASN A 197 -10.17 -5.16 -8.47
CA ASN A 197 -11.03 -4.02 -8.81
C ASN A 197 -10.44 -3.31 -10.04
N ASN A 198 -11.08 -3.47 -11.19
CA ASN A 198 -10.66 -2.85 -12.45
C ASN A 198 -10.59 -1.32 -12.34
N GLY A 199 -11.48 -0.72 -11.55
CA GLY A 199 -11.47 0.73 -11.30
C GLY A 199 -10.21 1.19 -10.58
N LEU A 200 -9.73 0.42 -9.59
CA LEU A 200 -8.49 0.74 -8.87
C LEU A 200 -7.25 0.60 -9.77
N ARG A 201 -7.23 -0.42 -10.63
CA ARG A 201 -6.16 -0.59 -11.62
C ARG A 201 -6.13 0.60 -12.59
N GLN A 202 -7.27 0.97 -13.15
CA GLN A 202 -7.40 2.12 -14.06
C GLN A 202 -7.02 3.43 -13.36
N PHE A 203 -7.44 3.62 -12.10
CA PHE A 203 -7.05 4.75 -11.28
C PHE A 203 -5.52 4.87 -11.18
N LYS A 204 -4.83 3.81 -10.75
CA LYS A 204 -3.36 3.81 -10.62
C LYS A 204 -2.66 4.04 -11.96
N SER A 205 -3.14 3.40 -13.03
CA SER A 205 -2.57 3.56 -14.38
C SER A 205 -2.66 4.98 -14.91
N SER A 206 -3.62 5.80 -14.45
CA SER A 206 -3.76 7.20 -14.87
C SER A 206 -2.57 8.07 -14.47
N PHE A 207 -1.81 7.66 -13.45
CA PHE A 207 -0.59 8.33 -13.00
C PHE A 207 0.63 7.94 -13.83
N ALA A 208 0.51 6.97 -14.76
CA ALA A 208 1.60 6.39 -15.54
C ALA A 208 2.79 5.96 -14.66
N PRO A 209 2.55 5.08 -13.67
CA PRO A 209 3.59 4.60 -12.77
C PRO A 209 4.55 3.64 -13.48
N THR A 210 5.77 3.53 -12.98
CA THR A 210 6.60 2.34 -13.18
C THR A 210 6.09 1.21 -12.30
N THR A 211 6.41 -0.04 -12.65
CA THR A 211 5.98 -1.20 -11.87
C THR A 211 7.17 -2.01 -11.39
N GLU A 212 7.11 -2.46 -10.14
CA GLU A 212 8.07 -3.39 -9.57
C GLU A 212 7.37 -4.66 -9.09
N PRO A 213 7.81 -5.86 -9.52
CA PRO A 213 7.19 -7.11 -9.12
C PRO A 213 7.43 -7.41 -7.63
N ARG A 214 6.39 -7.94 -6.97
CA ARG A 214 6.42 -8.39 -5.57
C ARG A 214 6.09 -9.87 -5.49
N PHE A 215 6.82 -10.54 -4.63
CA PHE A 215 6.78 -12.00 -4.53
C PHE A 215 6.36 -12.47 -3.14
N LEU A 216 5.70 -13.62 -3.11
CA LEU A 216 5.56 -14.47 -1.93
C LEU A 216 6.60 -15.58 -1.99
N VAL A 217 7.33 -15.77 -0.90
CA VAL A 217 8.43 -16.74 -0.81
C VAL A 217 8.22 -17.65 0.38
N THR A 218 8.33 -18.95 0.13
CA THR A 218 8.25 -20.00 1.18
C THR A 218 9.27 -21.11 0.92
N LYS A 219 9.51 -21.96 1.89
CA LYS A 219 10.47 -23.05 1.75
C LYS A 219 9.98 -24.15 0.80
N ALA A 220 8.69 -24.48 0.83
CA ALA A 220 8.10 -25.55 0.03
C ALA A 220 6.70 -25.16 -0.51
N TRP A 221 6.19 -25.89 -1.50
CA TRP A 221 4.86 -25.65 -2.07
C TRP A 221 3.70 -25.83 -1.09
N PRO A 222 3.70 -26.86 -0.18
CA PRO A 222 2.67 -26.93 0.85
C PRO A 222 2.65 -25.70 1.77
N ASP A 223 3.83 -25.16 2.10
CA ASP A 223 3.98 -23.94 2.89
C ASP A 223 3.40 -22.73 2.14
N MET A 224 3.55 -22.71 0.81
CA MET A 224 2.97 -21.66 -0.07
C MET A 224 1.44 -21.67 0.00
N ALA A 225 0.81 -22.84 -0.09
CA ALA A 225 -0.64 -22.99 -0.02
C ALA A 225 -1.17 -22.51 1.35
N LEU A 226 -0.52 -22.90 2.45
CA LEU A 226 -0.87 -22.46 3.79
C LEU A 226 -0.72 -20.93 3.93
N ALA A 227 0.39 -20.36 3.45
CA ALA A 227 0.63 -18.92 3.50
C ALA A 227 -0.45 -18.14 2.72
N VAL A 228 -0.83 -18.58 1.53
CA VAL A 228 -1.90 -17.94 0.73
C VAL A 228 -3.23 -18.00 1.48
N PHE A 229 -3.56 -19.15 2.08
CA PHE A 229 -4.79 -19.30 2.86
C PHE A 229 -4.81 -18.37 4.08
N ASP A 230 -3.73 -18.35 4.87
CA ASP A 230 -3.63 -17.50 6.06
C ASP A 230 -3.65 -16.02 5.73
N ILE A 231 -2.89 -15.58 4.71
CA ILE A 231 -2.91 -14.19 4.24
C ILE A 231 -4.33 -13.79 3.82
N ARG A 232 -5.01 -14.65 3.03
CA ARG A 232 -6.39 -14.38 2.61
C ARG A 232 -7.32 -14.25 3.80
N ARG A 233 -7.21 -15.14 4.79
CA ARG A 233 -8.02 -15.09 6.01
C ARG A 233 -7.80 -13.79 6.77
N GLU A 234 -6.55 -13.38 6.99
CA GLU A 234 -6.22 -12.13 7.70
C GLU A 234 -6.65 -10.87 6.92
N VAL A 235 -6.71 -10.92 5.59
CA VAL A 235 -7.23 -9.82 4.77
C VAL A 235 -8.74 -9.71 4.89
N ILE A 236 -9.47 -10.84 4.86
CA ILE A 236 -10.94 -10.85 4.82
C ILE A 236 -11.54 -10.70 6.23
N THR A 237 -10.90 -11.36 7.21
CA THR A 237 -11.35 -11.40 8.61
C THR A 237 -10.17 -11.03 9.50
N PRO A 238 -9.77 -9.75 9.50
CA PRO A 238 -8.61 -9.34 10.28
C PRO A 238 -8.87 -9.51 11.76
N ARG A 239 -7.89 -10.08 12.46
CA ARG A 239 -7.92 -10.13 13.92
C ARG A 239 -7.86 -8.72 14.47
N ALA A 240 -8.53 -8.50 15.61
CA ALA A 240 -8.32 -7.29 16.39
C ALA A 240 -6.81 -7.22 16.73
N LEU A 241 -6.16 -6.12 16.38
CA LEU A 241 -4.78 -5.91 16.83
C LEU A 241 -4.82 -5.76 18.35
N PRO A 242 -4.02 -6.51 19.12
CA PRO A 242 -3.80 -6.20 20.51
C PRO A 242 -3.03 -4.87 20.54
N PHE A 243 -3.76 -3.77 20.68
CA PHE A 243 -3.16 -2.46 20.75
C PHE A 243 -2.70 -2.16 22.17
N ALA A 244 -1.42 -2.42 22.43
CA ALA A 244 -0.61 -1.49 23.18
C ALA A 244 0.36 -0.89 22.16
N ALA A 245 0.06 0.29 21.64
CA ALA A 245 1.07 1.05 20.96
C ALA A 245 2.20 1.29 21.97
N PRO A 246 3.45 0.88 21.72
CA PRO A 246 4.55 1.40 22.48
C PRO A 246 4.50 2.92 22.30
N GLU A 247 4.46 3.68 23.38
CA GLU A 247 4.77 5.09 23.38
C GLU A 247 6.14 5.22 22.74
N TYR A 248 6.17 5.70 21.50
CA TYR A 248 7.38 6.02 20.80
C TYR A 248 7.86 7.35 21.40
N GLU A 249 8.55 7.27 22.54
CA GLU A 249 9.38 8.36 22.99
C GLU A 249 10.38 8.67 21.86
N SER A 250 10.36 9.93 21.42
CA SER A 250 11.29 10.49 20.45
C SER A 250 12.69 10.59 21.07
N ASN A 251 13.31 9.47 21.38
CA ASN A 251 14.71 9.37 21.72
C ASN A 251 15.45 8.70 20.58
N ASN A 252 16.06 9.53 19.79
CA ASN A 252 17.04 9.33 18.74
C ASN A 252 18.21 8.44 19.22
N LYS A 253 18.02 7.11 19.33
CA LYS A 253 19.08 6.09 19.48
C LYS A 253 18.49 4.67 19.44
N ILE A 254 17.84 4.26 18.35
CA ILE A 254 17.74 2.85 18.07
C ILE A 254 18.65 2.55 16.89
N LYS A 255 19.90 2.18 17.17
CA LYS A 255 20.69 1.35 16.27
C LYS A 255 19.90 0.05 16.12
N LEU A 256 19.18 -0.10 15.01
CA LEU A 256 18.60 -1.38 14.63
C LEU A 256 19.76 -2.38 14.53
N ASN A 257 19.87 -3.26 15.50
CA ASN A 257 20.89 -4.31 15.53
C ASN A 257 20.43 -5.45 14.61
N ILE A 258 20.39 -5.15 13.29
CA ILE A 258 20.05 -6.13 12.23
C ILE A 258 21.09 -7.27 12.18
N MET A 259 22.26 -7.09 12.80
CA MET A 259 23.33 -8.10 12.81
C MET A 259 22.98 -9.39 13.55
N ASN A 260 22.01 -9.41 14.45
CA ASN A 260 21.64 -10.60 15.20
C ASN A 260 20.62 -11.52 14.48
N LEU A 261 20.15 -11.12 13.29
CA LEU A 261 19.22 -11.92 12.48
C LEU A 261 19.91 -12.69 11.33
N ILE A 262 21.22 -12.48 11.13
CA ILE A 262 21.98 -13.20 10.12
C ILE A 262 22.68 -14.39 10.81
N PRO A 263 22.44 -15.63 10.38
CA PRO A 263 23.16 -16.79 10.89
C PRO A 263 24.67 -16.62 10.69
N ASN A 264 25.47 -16.98 11.68
CA ASN A 264 26.93 -16.83 11.74
C ASN A 264 27.73 -17.41 10.56
N LYS A 265 27.10 -18.07 9.60
CA LYS A 265 27.74 -18.66 8.40
C LYS A 265 27.97 -17.67 7.24
N LEU A 266 27.56 -16.40 7.37
CA LEU A 266 27.69 -15.38 6.33
C LEU A 266 28.61 -14.19 6.72
N ARG A 267 29.34 -14.29 7.84
CA ARG A 267 30.40 -13.33 8.16
C ARG A 267 31.66 -13.74 7.43
N GLY A 268 31.84 -13.23 6.22
CA GLY A 268 33.14 -13.31 5.55
C GLY A 268 34.15 -12.48 6.31
N THR A 269 35.29 -13.09 6.63
CA THR A 269 36.48 -12.43 7.15
C THR A 269 37.03 -11.44 6.13
N PRO A 270 37.32 -10.18 6.50
CA PRO A 270 38.05 -9.29 5.60
C PRO A 270 39.53 -9.72 5.52
N GLN A 271 40.02 -9.85 4.32
CA GLN A 271 41.45 -9.75 4.01
C GLN A 271 41.78 -8.28 3.70
#